data_394e8db04dfae5a41a33927533ee9477
#
_entry.id   394e8db04dfae5a41a33927533ee9477
#
_cell.length_a   1.000
_cell.length_b   1.000
_cell.length_c   1.000
_cell.angle_alpha   90.00
_cell.angle_beta   90.00
_cell.angle_gamma   90.00
#
_symmetry.space_group_name_H-M   'P 1'
#
loop_
_entity.id
_entity.type
_entity.pdbx_description
1 polymer ?
#
loop_
_entity_poly.entity_id
_entity_poly.type
_entity_poly.pdbx_seq_one_letter_code
_entity_poly.pdbx_strand_id
1 'polypeptide(L)'
;GTYPIVRSMSEIAGSAVMLIAGQYLSSFNEGKGVLLGGISGIPPTKVVIIGAGIVGECATRNALAMGASVKVFDNNIYRLKQMQNNLGQRVWTSVLEPRILAKQLKTCEVAVGALSNEYGRAPVVVTEEMVAAMRPNSIIIDVAIDRGGCFETSELTSYEEPTFLKHGVIHYC
;
A
#
# COMPACT_ATOMS: atom_id res chain seq x y z
N GLY A 1 15.64 19.75 6.03
CA GLY A 1 14.93 20.67 5.16
C GLY A 1 13.79 20.00 4.43
N THR A 2 12.62 20.59 4.48
CA THR A 2 11.47 20.10 3.74
C THR A 2 11.46 20.72 2.35
N TYR A 3 11.22 19.91 1.34
CA TYR A 3 11.00 20.38 -0.02
C TYR A 3 9.49 20.52 -0.24
N PRO A 4 8.89 21.74 -0.17
CA PRO A 4 7.42 21.89 -0.13
C PRO A 4 6.70 21.30 -1.36
N ILE A 5 7.29 21.44 -2.55
CA ILE A 5 6.69 20.91 -3.79
C ILE A 5 6.71 19.38 -3.79
N VAL A 6 7.83 18.78 -3.44
CA VAL A 6 7.96 17.31 -3.35
C VAL A 6 7.00 16.75 -2.29
N ARG A 7 6.87 17.44 -1.16
CA ARG A 7 5.93 17.05 -0.11
C ARG A 7 4.48 17.09 -0.62
N SER A 8 4.09 18.15 -1.30
CA SER A 8 2.74 18.27 -1.86
C SER A 8 2.44 17.19 -2.88
N MET A 9 3.38 16.86 -3.76
CA MET A 9 3.24 15.77 -4.72
C MET A 9 3.09 14.41 -4.01
N SER A 10 3.85 14.19 -2.96
CA SER A 10 3.79 12.96 -2.16
C SER A 10 2.45 12.83 -1.42
N GLU A 11 1.91 13.92 -0.91
CA GLU A 11 0.59 13.95 -0.28
C GLU A 11 -0.52 13.67 -1.28
N ILE A 12 -0.44 14.23 -2.49
CA ILE A 12 -1.37 13.96 -3.58
C ILE A 12 -1.32 12.47 -3.97
N ALA A 13 -0.12 11.93 -4.14
CA ALA A 13 0.07 10.52 -4.46
C ALA A 13 -0.53 9.61 -3.38
N GLY A 14 -0.26 9.89 -2.12
CA GLY A 14 -0.81 9.13 -1.00
C GLY A 14 -2.33 9.20 -0.92
N SER A 15 -2.92 10.35 -1.22
CA SER A 15 -4.37 10.52 -1.26
C SER A 15 -5.00 9.75 -2.42
N ALA A 16 -4.36 9.75 -3.58
CA ALA A 16 -4.86 9.06 -4.78
C ALA A 16 -4.85 7.54 -4.62
N VAL A 17 -3.87 6.98 -3.91
CA VAL A 17 -3.69 5.53 -3.74
C VAL A 17 -4.96 4.85 -3.26
N MET A 18 -5.59 5.36 -2.22
CA MET A 18 -6.77 4.71 -1.63
C MET A 18 -8.02 4.89 -2.48
N LEU A 19 -8.13 5.97 -3.24
CA LEU A 19 -9.19 6.13 -4.24
C LEU A 19 -9.05 5.12 -5.37
N ILE A 20 -7.84 4.90 -5.85
CA ILE A 20 -7.53 3.90 -6.85
C ILE A 20 -7.85 2.50 -6.33
N ALA A 21 -7.44 2.17 -5.11
CA ALA A 21 -7.73 0.89 -4.49
C ALA A 21 -9.24 0.64 -4.41
N GLY A 22 -10.01 1.63 -3.95
CA GLY A 22 -11.47 1.53 -3.87
C GLY A 22 -12.13 1.30 -5.22
N GLN A 23 -11.67 2.00 -6.24
CA GLN A 23 -12.18 1.85 -7.60
C GLN A 23 -11.96 0.44 -8.15
N TYR A 24 -10.75 -0.11 -8.03
CA TYR A 24 -10.45 -1.44 -8.55
C TYR A 24 -11.09 -2.56 -7.73
N LEU A 25 -11.17 -2.43 -6.43
CA LEU A 25 -11.86 -3.40 -5.58
C LEU A 25 -13.35 -3.53 -5.94
N SER A 26 -14.01 -2.43 -6.23
CA SER A 26 -15.43 -2.44 -6.62
C SER A 26 -15.63 -2.91 -8.05
N SER A 27 -14.73 -2.59 -8.98
CA SER A 27 -14.86 -2.91 -10.40
C SER A 27 -14.52 -4.35 -10.75
N PHE A 28 -13.49 -4.92 -10.10
CA PHE A 28 -12.96 -6.25 -10.44
C PHE A 28 -13.47 -7.38 -9.56
N ASN A 29 -14.18 -7.09 -8.48
CA ASN A 29 -14.73 -8.11 -7.60
C ASN A 29 -16.11 -8.64 -8.00
N GLU A 30 -16.54 -8.50 -9.25
CA GLU A 30 -17.74 -9.11 -9.83
C GLU A 30 -18.97 -9.07 -8.89
N GLY A 31 -19.26 -7.91 -8.30
CA GLY A 31 -20.37 -7.76 -7.36
C GLY A 31 -20.08 -8.22 -5.92
N LYS A 32 -18.86 -8.66 -5.62
CA LYS A 32 -18.39 -8.82 -4.23
C LYS A 32 -17.89 -7.48 -3.68
N GLY A 33 -18.60 -6.38 -3.92
CA GLY A 33 -18.17 -5.05 -3.51
C GLY A 33 -17.55 -5.08 -2.12
N VAL A 34 -16.20 -5.09 -2.07
CA VAL A 34 -15.48 -5.03 -0.81
C VAL A 34 -15.48 -3.57 -0.40
N LEU A 35 -16.33 -3.23 0.56
CA LEU A 35 -16.31 -1.91 1.17
C LEU A 35 -15.06 -1.78 2.00
N LEU A 36 -14.29 -0.70 1.79
CA LEU A 36 -13.06 -0.46 2.55
C LEU A 36 -13.33 -0.46 4.06
N GLY A 37 -14.43 0.15 4.49
CA GLY A 37 -14.77 0.27 5.91
C GLY A 37 -15.50 -0.91 6.52
N GLY A 38 -16.00 -1.83 5.69
CA GLY A 38 -16.90 -2.87 6.18
C GLY A 38 -18.24 -2.33 6.67
N ILE A 39 -19.10 -3.23 7.07
CA ILE A 39 -20.37 -2.95 7.75
C ILE A 39 -20.60 -4.00 8.83
N SER A 40 -21.62 -3.84 9.66
CA SER A 40 -21.94 -4.85 10.68
C SER A 40 -22.07 -6.25 10.06
N GLY A 41 -21.25 -7.18 10.55
CA GLY A 41 -21.18 -8.54 10.04
C GLY A 41 -20.24 -8.76 8.85
N ILE A 42 -19.71 -7.69 8.26
CA ILE A 42 -18.71 -7.76 7.19
C ILE A 42 -17.46 -7.02 7.66
N PRO A 43 -16.30 -7.72 7.78
CA PRO A 43 -15.10 -7.07 8.25
C PRO A 43 -14.56 -6.02 7.25
N PRO A 44 -13.83 -5.01 7.75
CA PRO A 44 -13.22 -4.01 6.88
C PRO A 44 -12.13 -4.62 5.99
N THR A 45 -11.85 -3.96 4.87
CA THR A 45 -10.76 -4.30 3.96
C THR A 45 -9.42 -4.23 4.70
N LYS A 46 -8.58 -5.22 4.50
CA LYS A 46 -7.23 -5.28 5.05
C LYS A 46 -6.24 -4.64 4.08
N VAL A 47 -5.57 -3.62 4.54
CA VAL A 47 -4.59 -2.85 3.77
C VAL A 47 -3.21 -2.97 4.40
N VAL A 48 -2.22 -3.34 3.61
CA VAL A 48 -0.81 -3.33 4.01
C VAL A 48 -0.14 -2.14 3.35
N ILE A 49 0.49 -1.28 4.16
CA ILE A 49 1.26 -0.13 3.69
C ILE A 49 2.74 -0.41 3.95
N ILE A 50 3.55 -0.40 2.92
CA ILE A 50 5.00 -0.62 3.00
C ILE A 50 5.69 0.73 2.84
N GLY A 51 6.11 1.32 3.94
CA GLY A 51 6.73 2.64 4.02
C GLY A 51 5.94 3.60 4.89
N ALA A 52 6.63 4.27 5.80
CA ALA A 52 6.07 5.25 6.75
C ALA A 52 6.58 6.67 6.49
N GLY A 53 6.96 6.98 5.26
CA GLY A 53 7.26 8.33 4.81
C GLY A 53 5.99 9.12 4.52
N ILE A 54 6.12 10.22 3.79
CA ILE A 54 4.98 11.13 3.49
C ILE A 54 3.87 10.41 2.73
N VAL A 55 4.21 9.65 1.70
CA VAL A 55 3.23 8.91 0.89
C VAL A 55 2.54 7.84 1.74
N GLY A 56 3.31 7.04 2.48
CA GLY A 56 2.78 5.98 3.33
C GLY A 56 1.91 6.51 4.46
N GLU A 57 2.29 7.61 5.09
CA GLU A 57 1.48 8.26 6.13
C GLU A 57 0.16 8.79 5.56
N CYS A 58 0.20 9.44 4.42
CA CYS A 58 -1.00 9.98 3.78
C CYS A 58 -1.96 8.86 3.33
N ALA A 59 -1.42 7.79 2.73
CA ALA A 59 -2.21 6.61 2.37
C ALA A 59 -2.83 5.95 3.61
N THR A 60 -2.07 5.83 4.69
CA THR A 60 -2.55 5.30 5.97
C THR A 60 -3.68 6.13 6.54
N ARG A 61 -3.52 7.46 6.56
CA ARG A 61 -4.55 8.40 7.02
C ARG A 61 -5.85 8.23 6.25
N ASN A 62 -5.77 8.16 4.94
CA ASN A 62 -6.94 7.99 4.09
C ASN A 62 -7.60 6.63 4.26
N ALA A 63 -6.81 5.56 4.35
CA ALA A 63 -7.33 4.21 4.59
C ALA A 63 -8.06 4.12 5.93
N LEU A 64 -7.49 4.69 6.99
CA LEU A 64 -8.13 4.73 8.31
C LEU A 64 -9.42 5.55 8.29
N ALA A 65 -9.42 6.69 7.61
CA ALA A 65 -10.61 7.53 7.46
C ALA A 65 -11.74 6.82 6.72
N MET A 66 -11.40 5.91 5.80
CA MET A 66 -12.36 5.06 5.09
C MET A 66 -12.78 3.84 5.91
N GLY A 67 -12.22 3.64 7.10
CA GLY A 67 -12.54 2.55 8.00
C GLY A 67 -11.82 1.23 7.72
N ALA A 68 -10.79 1.23 6.87
CA ALA A 68 -9.99 0.04 6.58
C ALA A 68 -9.16 -0.41 7.79
N SER A 69 -8.84 -1.70 7.84
CA SER A 69 -7.87 -2.27 8.77
C SER A 69 -6.48 -2.13 8.17
N VAL A 70 -5.61 -1.34 8.77
CA VAL A 70 -4.32 -0.96 8.20
C VAL A 70 -3.17 -1.52 8.99
N LYS A 71 -2.17 -2.06 8.30
CA LYS A 71 -0.89 -2.51 8.86
C LYS A 71 0.24 -1.83 8.11
N VAL A 72 1.14 -1.20 8.85
CA VAL A 72 2.23 -0.39 8.29
C VAL A 72 3.58 -1.03 8.60
N PHE A 73 4.42 -1.14 7.59
CA PHE A 73 5.77 -1.70 7.69
C PHE A 73 6.81 -0.66 7.32
N ASP A 74 7.82 -0.51 8.14
CA ASP A 74 9.02 0.28 7.85
C ASP A 74 10.14 -0.18 8.78
N ASN A 75 11.37 -0.23 8.29
CA ASN A 75 12.53 -0.53 9.15
C ASN A 75 12.95 0.65 10.01
N ASN A 76 12.52 1.87 9.67
CA ASN A 76 12.81 3.06 10.45
C ASN A 76 11.76 3.24 11.55
N ILE A 77 12.09 2.81 12.77
CA ILE A 77 11.20 2.89 13.93
C ILE A 77 10.84 4.34 14.27
N TYR A 78 11.74 5.26 14.05
CA TYR A 78 11.48 6.69 14.26
C TYR A 78 10.34 7.19 13.35
N ARG A 79 10.36 6.81 12.08
CA ARG A 79 9.27 7.14 11.15
C ARG A 79 7.94 6.54 11.57
N LEU A 80 7.95 5.30 12.04
CA LEU A 80 6.73 4.65 12.56
C LEU A 80 6.15 5.40 13.76
N LYS A 81 7.00 5.81 14.70
CA LYS A 81 6.58 6.60 15.86
C LYS A 81 6.04 7.97 15.45
N GLN A 82 6.75 8.66 14.56
CA GLN A 82 6.33 9.97 14.09
C GLN A 82 5.00 9.91 13.34
N MET A 83 4.79 8.87 12.53
CA MET A 83 3.53 8.65 11.85
C MET A 83 2.38 8.48 12.83
N GLN A 84 2.53 7.66 13.87
CA GLN A 84 1.49 7.48 14.89
C GLN A 84 1.17 8.77 15.62
N ASN A 85 2.19 9.58 15.93
CA ASN A 85 2.00 10.90 16.54
C ASN A 85 1.23 11.83 15.60
N ASN A 86 1.58 11.86 14.32
CA ASN A 86 0.92 12.71 13.33
C ASN A 86 -0.53 12.28 13.07
N LEU A 87 -0.80 10.99 13.10
CA LEU A 87 -2.16 10.44 12.93
C LEU A 87 -3.03 10.66 14.17
N GLY A 88 -2.43 10.84 15.34
CA GLY A 88 -3.16 10.98 16.61
C GLY A 88 -3.83 9.71 17.09
N GLN A 89 -3.47 8.55 16.56
CA GLN A 89 -4.00 7.26 16.94
C GLN A 89 -2.98 6.14 16.72
N ARG A 90 -3.19 5.02 17.39
CA ARG A 90 -2.35 3.84 17.19
C ARG A 90 -2.72 3.13 15.91
N VAL A 91 -1.68 2.66 15.20
CA VAL A 91 -1.79 1.81 14.03
C VAL A 91 -0.90 0.59 14.26
N TRP A 92 -1.32 -0.55 13.76
CA TRP A 92 -0.47 -1.74 13.79
C TRP A 92 0.78 -1.48 12.94
N THR A 93 1.95 -1.58 13.55
CA THR A 93 3.24 -1.34 12.89
C THR A 93 4.19 -2.49 13.08
N SER A 94 5.10 -2.69 12.14
CA SER A 94 6.19 -3.66 12.24
C SER A 94 7.39 -3.23 11.41
N VAL A 95 8.54 -3.76 11.78
CA VAL A 95 9.70 -3.75 10.88
C VAL A 95 9.44 -4.70 9.70
N LEU A 96 10.22 -4.54 8.63
CA LEU A 96 10.10 -5.36 7.42
C LEU A 96 10.76 -6.74 7.63
N GLU A 97 10.29 -7.47 8.61
CA GLU A 97 10.68 -8.86 8.82
C GLU A 97 9.94 -9.73 7.80
N PRO A 98 10.64 -10.50 6.93
CA PRO A 98 10.01 -11.20 5.80
C PRO A 98 8.85 -12.11 6.17
N ARG A 99 8.93 -12.83 7.28
CA ARG A 99 7.87 -13.74 7.72
C ARG A 99 6.61 -13.00 8.14
N ILE A 100 6.77 -11.88 8.85
CA ILE A 100 5.65 -11.05 9.30
C ILE A 100 5.00 -10.39 8.07
N LEU A 101 5.80 -9.85 7.18
CA LEU A 101 5.33 -9.23 5.94
C LEU A 101 4.56 -10.23 5.07
N ALA A 102 5.13 -11.40 4.81
CA ALA A 102 4.52 -12.44 4.01
C ALA A 102 3.16 -12.89 4.59
N LYS A 103 3.08 -13.04 5.91
CA LYS A 103 1.85 -13.42 6.60
C LYS A 103 0.75 -12.38 6.39
N GLN A 104 1.07 -11.11 6.50
CA GLN A 104 0.08 -10.05 6.34
C GLN A 104 -0.33 -9.87 4.87
N LEU A 105 0.58 -9.99 3.93
CA LEU A 105 0.29 -9.94 2.50
C LEU A 105 -0.66 -11.07 2.06
N LYS A 106 -0.54 -12.24 2.67
CA LYS A 106 -1.38 -13.41 2.36
C LYS A 106 -2.87 -13.16 2.58
N THR A 107 -3.24 -12.30 3.51
CA THR A 107 -4.62 -12.06 3.93
C THR A 107 -5.12 -10.67 3.58
N CYS A 108 -4.28 -9.80 3.03
CA CYS A 108 -4.71 -8.46 2.64
C CYS A 108 -5.44 -8.44 1.30
N GLU A 109 -6.27 -7.42 1.10
CA GLU A 109 -6.89 -7.11 -0.17
C GLU A 109 -6.12 -6.06 -0.95
N VAL A 110 -5.39 -5.19 -0.24
CA VAL A 110 -4.61 -4.10 -0.84
C VAL A 110 -3.21 -4.07 -0.23
N ALA A 111 -2.20 -3.99 -1.07
CA ALA A 111 -0.82 -3.76 -0.66
C ALA A 111 -0.26 -2.53 -1.37
N VAL A 112 0.24 -1.58 -0.62
CA VAL A 112 0.78 -0.31 -1.13
C VAL A 112 2.29 -0.27 -0.91
N GLY A 113 3.05 -0.10 -1.99
CA GLY A 113 4.49 0.10 -1.95
C GLY A 113 4.84 1.59 -1.96
N ALA A 114 5.33 2.10 -0.84
CA ALA A 114 5.66 3.51 -0.65
C ALA A 114 7.02 3.72 0.03
N LEU A 115 7.91 2.73 -0.07
CA LEU A 115 9.28 2.88 0.45
C LEU A 115 10.05 3.88 -0.38
N SER A 116 10.77 4.75 0.30
CA SER A 116 11.74 5.64 -0.32
C SER A 116 13.09 5.43 0.33
N ASN A 117 14.15 5.53 -0.48
CA ASN A 117 15.52 5.53 -0.03
C ASN A 117 16.12 6.92 -0.27
N GLU A 118 16.86 7.44 0.68
CA GLU A 118 17.55 8.73 0.53
C GLU A 118 18.52 8.75 -0.68
N TYR A 119 18.89 7.57 -1.18
CA TYR A 119 19.88 7.41 -2.26
C TYR A 119 19.31 6.96 -3.61
N GLY A 120 18.00 7.10 -3.85
CA GLY A 120 17.42 7.05 -5.18
C GLY A 120 16.59 5.82 -5.49
N ARG A 121 17.02 4.59 -5.22
CA ARG A 121 16.29 3.38 -5.60
C ARG A 121 15.50 2.81 -4.43
N ALA A 122 14.21 2.49 -4.65
CA ALA A 122 13.42 1.79 -3.66
C ALA A 122 13.95 0.36 -3.49
N PRO A 123 14.07 -0.15 -2.24
CA PRO A 123 14.45 -1.55 -2.05
C PRO A 123 13.27 -2.46 -2.40
N VAL A 124 13.57 -3.55 -3.10
CA VAL A 124 12.60 -4.63 -3.32
C VAL A 124 12.51 -5.45 -2.04
N VAL A 125 11.33 -5.42 -1.41
CA VAL A 125 11.09 -6.12 -0.14
C VAL A 125 10.02 -7.21 -0.26
N VAL A 126 9.22 -7.18 -1.32
CA VAL A 126 8.20 -8.20 -1.61
C VAL A 126 8.68 -9.04 -2.79
N THR A 127 8.95 -10.31 -2.52
CA THR A 127 9.40 -11.27 -3.54
C THR A 127 8.25 -11.74 -4.41
N GLU A 128 8.57 -12.29 -5.58
CA GLU A 128 7.56 -12.91 -6.45
C GLU A 128 6.81 -14.04 -5.76
N GLU A 129 7.49 -14.82 -4.92
CA GLU A 129 6.89 -15.87 -4.12
C GLU A 129 5.84 -15.34 -3.15
N MET A 130 6.11 -14.21 -2.50
CA MET A 130 5.14 -13.54 -1.62
C MET A 130 3.92 -13.06 -2.39
N VAL A 131 4.10 -12.52 -3.60
CA VAL A 131 3.01 -12.10 -4.48
C VAL A 131 2.17 -13.29 -4.93
N ALA A 132 2.81 -14.38 -5.32
CA ALA A 132 2.11 -15.60 -5.74
C ALA A 132 1.24 -16.20 -4.62
N ALA A 133 1.59 -15.96 -3.36
CA ALA A 133 0.82 -16.41 -2.20
C ALA A 133 -0.30 -15.45 -1.79
N MET A 134 -0.42 -14.29 -2.41
CA MET A 134 -1.50 -13.34 -2.14
C MET A 134 -2.84 -13.86 -2.65
N ARG A 135 -3.92 -13.34 -2.09
CA ARG A 135 -5.28 -13.73 -2.49
C ARG A 135 -5.55 -13.33 -3.95
N PRO A 136 -6.25 -14.17 -4.73
CA PRO A 136 -6.71 -13.77 -6.06
C PRO A 136 -7.53 -12.48 -6.01
N ASN A 137 -7.33 -11.62 -7.00
CA ASN A 137 -7.98 -10.30 -7.13
C ASN A 137 -7.63 -9.29 -6.02
N SER A 138 -6.62 -9.56 -5.23
CA SER A 138 -5.98 -8.53 -4.41
C SER A 138 -5.26 -7.53 -5.30
N ILE A 139 -4.99 -6.34 -4.77
CA ILE A 139 -4.42 -5.22 -5.54
C ILE A 139 -3.09 -4.81 -4.94
N ILE A 140 -2.09 -4.68 -5.78
CA ILE A 140 -0.82 -4.03 -5.47
C ILE A 140 -0.81 -2.66 -6.13
N ILE A 141 -0.52 -1.63 -5.34
CA ILE A 141 -0.27 -0.28 -5.85
C ILE A 141 1.15 0.11 -5.46
N ASP A 142 2.05 0.13 -6.44
CA ASP A 142 3.46 0.45 -6.20
C ASP A 142 3.74 1.90 -6.58
N VAL A 143 3.67 2.79 -5.62
CA VAL A 143 3.93 4.23 -5.82
C VAL A 143 5.42 4.51 -5.98
N ALA A 144 6.27 3.57 -5.58
CA ALA A 144 7.74 3.67 -5.68
C ALA A 144 8.27 3.19 -7.03
N ILE A 145 7.41 2.93 -8.01
CA ILE A 145 7.80 2.34 -9.31
C ILE A 145 8.82 3.19 -10.08
N ASP A 146 8.72 4.49 -10.02
CA ASP A 146 9.67 5.44 -10.63
C ASP A 146 11.08 5.31 -10.07
N ARG A 147 11.23 4.67 -8.92
CA ARG A 147 12.50 4.37 -8.25
C ARG A 147 12.83 2.87 -8.24
N GLY A 148 12.19 2.09 -9.10
CA GLY A 148 12.39 0.65 -9.25
C GLY A 148 11.33 -0.23 -8.61
N GLY A 149 10.51 0.30 -7.71
CA GLY A 149 9.41 -0.42 -7.06
C GLY A 149 9.83 -1.24 -5.84
N CYS A 150 8.87 -1.50 -4.96
CA CYS A 150 9.04 -2.31 -3.75
C CYS A 150 8.73 -3.80 -3.97
N PHE A 151 8.04 -4.12 -5.06
CA PHE A 151 7.61 -5.47 -5.39
C PHE A 151 8.45 -6.00 -6.55
N GLU A 152 8.94 -7.22 -6.43
CA GLU A 152 9.71 -7.88 -7.48
C GLU A 152 8.92 -8.00 -8.79
N THR A 153 7.60 -8.10 -8.69
CA THR A 153 6.68 -8.23 -9.82
C THR A 153 6.26 -6.89 -10.46
N SER A 154 6.64 -5.76 -9.88
CA SER A 154 6.24 -4.45 -10.37
C SER A 154 6.85 -4.15 -11.75
N GLU A 155 6.02 -3.63 -12.64
CA GLU A 155 6.40 -3.14 -13.96
C GLU A 155 5.70 -1.82 -14.22
N LEU A 156 6.38 -0.88 -14.87
CA LEU A 156 5.80 0.41 -15.20
C LEU A 156 4.55 0.24 -16.06
N THR A 157 3.45 0.87 -15.65
CA THR A 157 2.20 0.90 -16.41
C THR A 157 1.99 2.26 -17.09
N SER A 158 0.94 2.38 -17.88
CA SER A 158 0.60 3.60 -18.63
C SER A 158 -0.86 3.99 -18.41
N TYR A 159 -1.25 5.18 -18.85
CA TYR A 159 -2.65 5.60 -18.81
C TYR A 159 -3.56 4.73 -19.69
N GLU A 160 -3.03 4.16 -20.76
CA GLU A 160 -3.78 3.29 -21.67
C GLU A 160 -3.97 1.89 -21.08
N GLU A 161 -2.95 1.37 -20.39
CA GLU A 161 -2.99 0.11 -19.67
C GLU A 161 -2.51 0.34 -18.22
N PRO A 162 -3.39 0.86 -17.34
CA PRO A 162 -3.00 1.26 -15.99
C PRO A 162 -2.71 0.08 -15.06
N THR A 163 -3.16 -1.12 -15.41
CA THR A 163 -2.96 -2.32 -14.60
C THR A 163 -2.53 -3.51 -15.44
N PHE A 164 -1.93 -4.49 -14.76
CA PHE A 164 -1.71 -5.82 -15.31
C PHE A 164 -1.97 -6.88 -14.24
N LEU A 165 -2.23 -8.10 -14.69
CA LEU A 165 -2.48 -9.23 -13.82
C LEU A 165 -1.25 -10.13 -13.78
N LYS A 166 -0.77 -10.47 -12.58
CA LYS A 166 0.31 -11.43 -12.37
C LYS A 166 0.04 -12.23 -11.10
N HIS A 167 0.10 -13.55 -11.19
CA HIS A 167 -0.27 -14.46 -10.09
C HIS A 167 -1.70 -14.24 -9.56
N GLY A 168 -2.61 -13.80 -10.40
CA GLY A 168 -3.98 -13.47 -9.99
C GLY A 168 -4.10 -12.15 -9.21
N VAL A 169 -3.02 -11.40 -9.07
CA VAL A 169 -2.97 -10.12 -8.35
C VAL A 169 -2.93 -8.97 -9.33
N ILE A 170 -3.79 -7.97 -9.11
CA ILE A 170 -3.88 -6.77 -9.95
C ILE A 170 -2.75 -5.82 -9.53
N HIS A 171 -1.93 -5.42 -10.50
CA HIS A 171 -0.83 -4.49 -10.28
C HIS A 171 -1.14 -3.14 -10.91
N TYR A 172 -1.07 -2.09 -10.11
CA TYR A 172 -1.10 -0.69 -10.53
C TYR A 172 0.24 -0.05 -10.17
N CYS A 173 1.01 0.36 -11.16
CA CYS A 173 2.37 0.88 -10.93
C CYS A 173 2.60 2.24 -11.61
#